data_6d76cf299c37f51934949b5aa33587d9
#
_entry.id   6d76cf299c37f51934949b5aa33587d9
#
_cell.length_a   1.000
_cell.length_b   1.000
_cell.length_c   1.000
_cell.angle_alpha   90.00
_cell.angle_beta   90.00
_cell.angle_gamma   90.00
#
_symmetry.space_group_name_H-M   'P 1'
#
loop_
_entity.id
_entity.type
_entity.pdbx_description
1 polymer ?
#
loop_
_entity_poly.entity_id
_entity_poly.type
_entity_poly.pdbx_seq_one_letter_code
_entity_poly.pdbx_strand_id
1 'polypeptide(L)'
;MFNTSITVPTLHEAELYGSKMVAALDRQHPRDLFDVLHMYSTPTLGLRRDIVDAFVCYLAGHNRPIHEVLFAPKHSMAGAYEKEFVGLTIEAVDLTTLEATQDKLHRELPAALTPEHREFLFSLVSLEPDWSLMPYGYLSELPAIRWKLQNLEKLKKKSADRCC
;
A
#
# COMPACT_ATOMS: atom_id res chain seq x y z
N MET A 1 -2.44 -34.58 29.25
CA MET A 1 -2.93 -33.72 28.17
C MET A 1 -2.00 -32.53 28.04
N PHE A 2 -1.17 -32.52 27.01
CA PHE A 2 -0.22 -31.41 26.79
C PHE A 2 -0.90 -30.32 25.99
N ASN A 3 -1.10 -29.15 26.61
CA ASN A 3 -1.64 -27.99 25.97
C ASN A 3 -0.47 -27.19 25.36
N THR A 4 -0.11 -27.48 24.13
CA THR A 4 0.94 -26.74 23.44
C THR A 4 0.28 -25.54 22.73
N SER A 5 0.35 -24.36 23.35
CA SER A 5 -0.01 -23.12 22.65
C SER A 5 1.14 -22.70 21.75
N ILE A 6 0.95 -22.80 20.44
CA ILE A 6 1.90 -22.29 19.46
C ILE A 6 1.53 -20.83 19.22
N THR A 7 2.38 -19.92 19.68
CA THR A 7 2.25 -18.50 19.38
C THR A 7 3.00 -18.20 18.10
N VAL A 8 2.26 -17.90 17.01
CA VAL A 8 2.85 -17.47 15.73
C VAL A 8 2.77 -15.95 15.68
N PRO A 9 3.90 -15.23 15.40
CA PRO A 9 3.85 -13.80 15.15
C PRO A 9 2.95 -13.51 13.94
N THR A 10 1.87 -12.74 14.15
CA THR A 10 0.98 -12.31 13.09
C THR A 10 1.14 -10.80 12.88
N LEU A 11 1.04 -10.36 11.62
CA LEU A 11 0.99 -8.94 11.31
C LEU A 11 -0.24 -8.31 11.98
N HIS A 12 -0.06 -7.11 12.51
CA HIS A 12 -1.19 -6.33 12.98
C HIS A 12 -2.16 -6.08 11.81
N GLU A 13 -3.46 -6.09 12.09
CA GLU A 13 -4.51 -5.93 11.08
C GLU A 13 -4.30 -4.68 10.19
N ALA A 14 -3.89 -3.56 10.80
CA ALA A 14 -3.59 -2.34 10.07
C ALA A 14 -2.41 -2.51 9.10
N GLU A 15 -1.35 -3.19 9.50
CA GLU A 15 -0.19 -3.47 8.64
C GLU A 15 -0.57 -4.40 7.49
N LEU A 16 -1.37 -5.43 7.77
CA LEU A 16 -1.86 -6.36 6.76
C LEU A 16 -2.60 -5.62 5.64
N TYR A 17 -3.62 -4.83 6.00
CA TYR A 17 -4.43 -4.13 5.00
C TYR A 17 -3.72 -2.93 4.38
N GLY A 18 -2.86 -2.25 5.11
CA GLY A 18 -2.00 -1.20 4.58
C GLY A 18 -1.11 -1.72 3.44
N SER A 19 -0.44 -2.85 3.66
CA SER A 19 0.38 -3.50 2.62
C SER A 19 -0.44 -4.04 1.45
N LYS A 20 -1.63 -4.58 1.70
CA LYS A 20 -2.55 -5.08 0.67
C LYS A 20 -3.06 -3.97 -0.24
N MET A 21 -3.33 -2.79 0.29
CA MET A 21 -3.72 -1.63 -0.53
C MET A 21 -2.59 -1.18 -1.45
N VAL A 22 -1.34 -1.14 -0.97
CA VAL A 22 -0.19 -0.84 -1.84
C VAL A 22 -0.07 -1.86 -2.96
N ALA A 23 -0.18 -3.15 -2.65
CA ALA A 23 -0.13 -4.23 -3.65
C ALA A 23 -1.27 -4.12 -4.67
N ALA A 24 -2.49 -3.79 -4.23
CA ALA A 24 -3.65 -3.62 -5.09
C ALA A 24 -3.48 -2.45 -6.07
N LEU A 25 -2.88 -1.35 -5.64
CA LEU A 25 -2.58 -0.21 -6.51
C LEU A 25 -1.45 -0.50 -7.48
N ASP A 26 -0.40 -1.17 -7.03
CA ASP A 26 0.80 -1.43 -7.83
C ASP A 26 0.59 -2.54 -8.87
N ARG A 27 0.13 -3.70 -8.42
CA ARG A 27 -0.04 -4.88 -9.28
C ARG A 27 -1.39 -4.96 -9.98
N GLN A 28 -2.42 -4.37 -9.40
CA GLN A 28 -3.80 -4.40 -9.89
C GLN A 28 -4.28 -5.83 -10.21
N HIS A 29 -3.92 -6.78 -9.33
CA HIS A 29 -4.21 -8.19 -9.51
C HIS A 29 -5.52 -8.55 -8.79
N PRO A 30 -6.36 -9.45 -9.34
CA PRO A 30 -7.63 -9.86 -8.72
C PRO A 30 -7.52 -10.32 -7.28
N ARG A 31 -6.46 -11.03 -6.92
CA ARG A 31 -6.21 -11.49 -5.54
C ARG A 31 -6.03 -10.33 -4.56
N ASP A 32 -5.26 -9.31 -4.95
CA ASP A 32 -5.02 -8.15 -4.09
C ASP A 32 -6.31 -7.34 -3.93
N LEU A 33 -7.10 -7.20 -4.99
CA LEU A 33 -8.40 -6.53 -4.93
C LEU A 33 -9.44 -7.31 -4.16
N PHE A 34 -9.37 -8.64 -4.15
CA PHE A 34 -10.20 -9.47 -3.30
C PHE A 34 -9.93 -9.20 -1.81
N ASP A 35 -8.67 -9.06 -1.41
CA ASP A 35 -8.31 -8.69 -0.04
C ASP A 35 -8.85 -7.29 0.34
N VAL A 36 -8.79 -6.33 -0.58
CA VAL A 36 -9.36 -4.99 -0.40
C VAL A 36 -10.89 -5.03 -0.35
N LEU A 37 -11.53 -5.86 -1.17
CA LEU A 37 -12.98 -6.09 -1.11
C LEU A 37 -13.38 -6.62 0.27
N HIS A 38 -12.64 -7.58 0.80
CA HIS A 38 -12.87 -8.11 2.15
C HIS A 38 -12.75 -7.02 3.21
N MET A 39 -11.73 -6.18 3.12
CA MET A 39 -11.55 -5.01 4.00
C MET A 39 -12.78 -4.08 3.97
N TYR A 40 -13.25 -3.72 2.78
CA TYR A 40 -14.42 -2.86 2.63
C TYR A 40 -15.73 -3.51 3.10
N SER A 41 -15.83 -4.82 2.97
CA SER A 41 -17.03 -5.58 3.36
C SER A 41 -17.10 -5.87 4.86
N THR A 42 -16.02 -5.65 5.58
CA THR A 42 -15.94 -5.89 7.03
C THR A 42 -16.22 -4.59 7.78
N PRO A 43 -17.30 -4.51 8.58
CA PRO A 43 -17.76 -3.26 9.21
C PRO A 43 -16.73 -2.55 10.10
N THR A 44 -15.80 -3.30 10.69
CA THR A 44 -14.76 -2.79 11.60
C THR A 44 -13.49 -2.36 10.90
N LEU A 45 -13.41 -2.56 9.59
CA LEU A 45 -12.24 -2.24 8.77
C LEU A 45 -12.50 -1.01 7.88
N GLY A 46 -12.26 -1.13 6.60
CA GLY A 46 -12.34 -0.02 5.66
C GLY A 46 -11.11 0.90 5.73
N LEU A 47 -11.28 2.16 5.41
CA LEU A 47 -10.20 3.16 5.47
C LEU A 47 -10.07 3.78 6.89
N ARG A 48 -9.99 2.93 7.89
CA ARG A 48 -9.74 3.31 9.28
C ARG A 48 -8.36 3.99 9.39
N ARG A 49 -8.23 4.97 10.27
CA ARG A 49 -7.02 5.80 10.38
C ARG A 49 -5.74 5.01 10.50
N ASP A 50 -5.69 3.99 11.35
CA ASP A 50 -4.50 3.16 11.56
C ASP A 50 -4.13 2.34 10.31
N ILE A 51 -5.12 1.90 9.53
CA ILE A 51 -4.91 1.21 8.25
C ILE A 51 -4.31 2.18 7.22
N VAL A 52 -4.82 3.41 7.17
CA VAL A 52 -4.27 4.45 6.27
C VAL A 52 -2.86 4.86 6.70
N ASP A 53 -2.59 4.99 8.01
CA ASP A 53 -1.25 5.25 8.53
C ASP A 53 -0.27 4.15 8.09
N ALA A 54 -0.65 2.88 8.22
CA ALA A 54 0.15 1.75 7.77
C ALA A 54 0.34 1.76 6.23
N PHE A 55 -0.71 2.07 5.47
CA PHE A 55 -0.61 2.24 4.02
C PHE A 55 0.45 3.28 3.64
N VAL A 56 0.46 4.43 4.28
CA VAL A 56 1.44 5.50 4.02
C VAL A 56 2.86 5.01 4.29
N CYS A 57 3.07 4.23 5.35
CA CYS A 57 4.38 3.66 5.67
C CYS A 57 4.86 2.66 4.60
N TYR A 58 3.99 1.77 4.14
CA TYR A 58 4.32 0.83 3.06
C TYR A 58 4.56 1.53 1.73
N LEU A 59 3.77 2.57 1.43
CA LEU A 59 3.96 3.40 0.24
C LEU A 59 5.31 4.14 0.28
N ALA A 60 5.68 4.69 1.44
CA ALA A 60 6.96 5.37 1.66
C ALA A 60 8.17 4.44 1.42
N GLY A 61 8.05 3.17 1.77
CA GLY A 61 9.11 2.16 1.56
C GLY A 61 9.05 1.45 0.21
N HIS A 62 8.06 1.74 -0.64
CA HIS A 62 7.89 1.08 -1.93
C HIS A 62 9.00 1.47 -2.92
N ASN A 63 9.42 0.53 -3.78
CA ASN A 63 10.53 0.74 -4.72
C ASN A 63 10.17 1.66 -5.90
N ARG A 64 8.89 1.76 -6.27
CA ARG A 64 8.42 2.67 -7.31
C ARG A 64 8.18 4.09 -6.77
N PRO A 65 8.17 5.12 -7.63
CA PRO A 65 7.78 6.47 -7.24
C PRO A 65 6.37 6.50 -6.62
N ILE A 66 6.21 7.26 -5.55
CA ILE A 66 4.96 7.32 -4.77
C ILE A 66 3.76 7.69 -5.65
N HIS A 67 3.92 8.70 -6.51
CA HIS A 67 2.85 9.15 -7.39
C HIS A 67 2.48 8.12 -8.46
N GLU A 68 3.42 7.30 -8.92
CA GLU A 68 3.16 6.23 -9.89
C GLU A 68 2.34 5.09 -9.29
N VAL A 69 2.48 4.83 -7.99
CA VAL A 69 1.68 3.83 -7.28
C VAL A 69 0.31 4.41 -6.91
N LEU A 70 0.30 5.59 -6.28
CA LEU A 70 -0.93 6.20 -5.75
C LEU A 70 -1.92 6.61 -6.85
N PHE A 71 -1.41 7.05 -7.99
CA PHE A 71 -2.20 7.49 -9.15
C PHE A 71 -1.95 6.61 -10.38
N ALA A 72 -1.69 5.32 -10.17
CA ALA A 72 -1.47 4.37 -11.25
C ALA A 72 -2.67 4.36 -12.22
N PRO A 73 -2.43 4.38 -13.54
CA PRO A 73 -3.51 4.18 -14.50
C PRO A 73 -4.09 2.77 -14.33
N LYS A 74 -5.41 2.67 -14.48
CA LYS A 74 -6.08 1.37 -14.38
C LYS A 74 -5.70 0.47 -15.55
N HIS A 75 -5.41 -0.78 -15.23
CA HIS A 75 -5.17 -1.84 -16.22
C HIS A 75 -6.30 -2.87 -16.16
N SER A 76 -6.59 -3.50 -17.30
CA SER A 76 -7.53 -4.61 -17.33
C SER A 76 -6.97 -5.80 -16.56
N MET A 77 -7.78 -6.36 -15.67
CA MET A 77 -7.43 -7.56 -14.93
C MET A 77 -8.15 -8.83 -15.44
N ALA A 78 -8.89 -8.71 -16.55
CA ALA A 78 -9.72 -9.81 -17.07
C ALA A 78 -8.92 -11.09 -17.34
N GLY A 79 -7.74 -10.99 -17.94
CA GLY A 79 -6.89 -12.14 -18.22
C GLY A 79 -6.36 -12.84 -16.96
N ALA A 80 -5.93 -12.06 -15.97
CA ALA A 80 -5.50 -12.61 -14.68
C ALA A 80 -6.68 -13.17 -13.88
N TYR A 81 -7.85 -12.55 -13.99
CA TYR A 81 -9.09 -13.06 -13.37
C TYR A 81 -9.42 -14.47 -13.89
N GLU A 82 -9.47 -14.66 -15.19
CA GLU A 82 -9.82 -15.94 -15.79
C GLU A 82 -8.78 -17.03 -15.51
N LYS A 83 -7.50 -16.69 -15.58
CA LYS A 83 -6.41 -17.68 -15.48
C LYS A 83 -6.00 -18.00 -14.06
N GLU A 84 -6.09 -17.04 -13.14
CA GLU A 84 -5.44 -17.13 -11.84
C GLU A 84 -6.38 -16.94 -10.66
N PHE A 85 -7.61 -16.47 -10.88
CA PHE A 85 -8.52 -16.16 -9.79
C PHE A 85 -9.76 -17.04 -9.75
N VAL A 86 -10.36 -17.37 -10.89
CA VAL A 86 -11.56 -18.19 -10.95
C VAL A 86 -11.34 -19.53 -10.25
N GLY A 87 -12.25 -19.87 -9.32
CA GLY A 87 -12.18 -21.12 -8.54
C GLY A 87 -11.30 -21.08 -7.30
N LEU A 88 -10.65 -19.97 -6.97
CA LEU A 88 -9.82 -19.84 -5.76
C LEU A 88 -10.60 -19.45 -4.51
N THR A 89 -11.79 -18.89 -4.66
CA THR A 89 -12.63 -18.44 -3.54
C THR A 89 -13.79 -19.39 -3.31
N ILE A 90 -14.21 -19.56 -2.04
CA ILE A 90 -15.34 -20.41 -1.67
C ILE A 90 -16.64 -19.83 -2.25
N GLU A 91 -16.82 -18.51 -2.14
CA GLU A 91 -17.89 -17.78 -2.80
C GLU A 91 -17.37 -17.14 -4.09
N ALA A 92 -18.09 -17.32 -5.18
CA ALA A 92 -17.72 -16.73 -6.45
C ALA A 92 -17.83 -15.20 -6.37
N VAL A 93 -16.73 -14.51 -6.69
CA VAL A 93 -16.68 -13.06 -6.84
C VAL A 93 -16.46 -12.75 -8.32
N ASP A 94 -17.36 -11.99 -8.92
CA ASP A 94 -17.27 -11.67 -10.34
C ASP A 94 -16.24 -10.54 -10.61
N LEU A 95 -15.81 -10.48 -11.86
CA LEU A 95 -14.84 -9.47 -12.30
C LEU A 95 -15.37 -8.04 -12.08
N THR A 96 -16.66 -7.81 -12.32
CA THR A 96 -17.31 -6.51 -12.17
C THR A 96 -17.21 -6.01 -10.72
N THR A 97 -17.37 -6.90 -9.75
CA THR A 97 -17.23 -6.56 -8.32
C THR A 97 -15.80 -6.15 -7.98
N LEU A 98 -14.80 -6.84 -8.52
CA LEU A 98 -13.38 -6.48 -8.32
C LEU A 98 -13.03 -5.16 -9.00
N GLU A 99 -13.54 -4.91 -10.19
CA GLU A 99 -13.35 -3.64 -10.90
C GLU A 99 -14.00 -2.47 -10.15
N ALA A 100 -15.20 -2.67 -9.61
CA ALA A 100 -15.85 -1.67 -8.75
C ALA A 100 -15.07 -1.41 -7.46
N THR A 101 -14.45 -2.44 -6.89
CA THR A 101 -13.56 -2.31 -5.72
C THR A 101 -12.30 -1.51 -6.08
N GLN A 102 -11.73 -1.76 -7.24
CA GLN A 102 -10.60 -0.98 -7.76
C GLN A 102 -10.96 0.50 -7.90
N ASP A 103 -12.09 0.79 -8.53
CA ASP A 103 -12.57 2.18 -8.70
C ASP A 103 -12.79 2.87 -7.35
N LYS A 104 -13.37 2.16 -6.40
CA LYS A 104 -13.58 2.66 -5.04
C LYS A 104 -12.25 2.98 -4.36
N LEU A 105 -11.27 2.07 -4.42
CA LEU A 105 -9.95 2.27 -3.83
C LEU A 105 -9.24 3.48 -4.43
N HIS A 106 -9.20 3.59 -5.75
CA HIS A 106 -8.56 4.70 -6.46
C HIS A 106 -9.19 6.06 -6.15
N ARG A 107 -10.49 6.09 -5.89
CA ARG A 107 -11.21 7.32 -5.53
C ARG A 107 -11.05 7.69 -4.05
N GLU A 108 -11.22 6.72 -3.17
CA GLU A 108 -11.34 6.98 -1.73
C GLU A 108 -10.00 7.07 -1.02
N LEU A 109 -9.01 6.29 -1.43
CA LEU A 109 -7.73 6.24 -0.73
C LEU A 109 -6.95 7.56 -0.79
N PRO A 110 -6.80 8.22 -1.95
CA PRO A 110 -6.16 9.55 -1.97
C PRO A 110 -6.93 10.59 -1.14
N ALA A 111 -8.26 10.50 -1.10
CA ALA A 111 -9.09 11.38 -0.30
C ALA A 111 -8.96 11.12 1.22
N ALA A 112 -8.62 9.90 1.61
CA ALA A 112 -8.41 9.51 3.01
C ALA A 112 -7.05 9.96 3.57
N LEU A 113 -6.10 10.35 2.72
CA LEU A 113 -4.81 10.88 3.16
C LEU A 113 -4.99 12.23 3.85
N THR A 114 -4.54 12.31 5.09
CA THR A 114 -4.57 13.55 5.87
C THR A 114 -3.50 14.54 5.38
N PRO A 115 -3.57 15.84 5.75
CA PRO A 115 -2.50 16.80 5.47
C PRO A 115 -1.12 16.31 5.97
N GLU A 116 -1.06 15.71 7.15
CA GLU A 116 0.18 15.17 7.73
C GLU A 116 0.74 14.02 6.90
N HIS A 117 -0.10 13.13 6.38
CA HIS A 117 0.33 12.06 5.47
C HIS A 117 0.97 12.61 4.20
N ARG A 118 0.35 13.62 3.60
CA ARG A 118 0.84 14.26 2.37
C ARG A 118 2.14 15.00 2.62
N GLU A 119 2.22 15.73 3.73
CA GLU A 119 3.43 16.45 4.13
C GLU A 119 4.58 15.48 4.41
N PHE A 120 4.31 14.38 5.11
CA PHE A 120 5.31 13.33 5.33
C PHE A 120 5.84 12.76 4.02
N LEU A 121 4.97 12.36 3.10
CA LEU A 121 5.38 11.81 1.81
C LEU A 121 6.17 12.83 0.98
N PHE A 122 5.77 14.09 1.02
CA PHE A 122 6.50 15.18 0.36
C PHE A 122 7.89 15.39 0.97
N SER A 123 7.99 15.43 2.30
CA SER A 123 9.25 15.56 3.02
C SER A 123 10.21 14.42 2.71
N LEU A 124 9.70 13.19 2.59
CA LEU A 124 10.48 12.01 2.23
C LEU A 124 11.07 12.13 0.82
N VAL A 125 10.25 12.53 -0.16
CA VAL A 125 10.70 12.71 -1.56
C VAL A 125 11.68 13.86 -1.68
N SER A 126 11.56 14.88 -0.83
CA SER A 126 12.48 16.02 -0.76
C SER A 126 13.81 15.68 -0.07
N LEU A 127 13.97 14.46 0.43
CA LEU A 127 15.14 13.98 1.19
C LEU A 127 15.34 14.65 2.56
N GLU A 128 14.30 15.23 3.09
CA GLU A 128 14.26 15.86 4.42
C GLU A 128 13.04 15.33 5.22
N PRO A 129 12.98 13.98 5.47
CA PRO A 129 11.80 13.37 6.05
C PRO A 129 11.51 13.88 7.45
N ASP A 130 10.28 14.34 7.66
CA ASP A 130 9.76 14.71 8.98
C ASP A 130 9.04 13.52 9.61
N TRP A 131 9.77 12.78 10.41
CA TRP A 131 9.27 11.57 11.09
C TRP A 131 8.18 11.87 12.13
N SER A 132 8.11 13.11 12.63
CA SER A 132 7.12 13.52 13.64
C SER A 132 5.70 13.53 13.12
N LEU A 133 5.51 13.55 11.80
CA LEU A 133 4.20 13.54 11.14
C LEU A 133 3.52 12.17 11.16
N MET A 134 4.26 11.11 11.51
CA MET A 134 3.74 9.75 11.55
C MET A 134 3.76 9.19 12.98
N PRO A 135 2.82 8.30 13.33
CA PRO A 135 2.70 7.79 14.70
C PRO A 135 3.73 6.70 15.07
N TYR A 136 4.67 6.38 14.18
CA TYR A 136 5.64 5.31 14.38
C TYR A 136 7.06 5.86 14.50
N GLY A 137 7.66 5.76 15.69
CA GLY A 137 9.00 6.30 15.97
C GLY A 137 10.16 5.55 15.31
N TYR A 138 9.93 4.37 14.74
CA TYR A 138 10.96 3.50 14.15
C TYR A 138 11.07 3.60 12.62
N LEU A 139 10.30 4.46 11.98
CA LEU A 139 10.25 4.54 10.51
C LEU A 139 11.62 4.84 9.88
N SER A 140 12.42 5.69 10.52
CA SER A 140 13.77 6.03 10.04
C SER A 140 14.73 4.84 10.02
N GLU A 141 14.43 3.78 10.78
CA GLU A 141 15.26 2.58 10.88
C GLU A 141 14.82 1.46 9.93
N LEU A 142 13.63 1.58 9.29
CA LEU A 142 13.11 0.56 8.39
C LEU A 142 13.99 0.42 7.14
N PRO A 143 14.48 -0.79 6.83
CA PRO A 143 15.37 -1.00 5.68
C PRO A 143 14.78 -0.53 4.36
N ALA A 144 13.49 -0.74 4.12
CA ALA A 144 12.81 -0.32 2.89
C ALA A 144 12.81 1.20 2.71
N ILE A 145 12.57 1.95 3.78
CA ILE A 145 12.58 3.43 3.75
C ILE A 145 14.01 3.95 3.58
N ARG A 146 14.98 3.37 4.29
CA ARG A 146 16.40 3.72 4.12
C ARG A 146 16.89 3.47 2.69
N TRP A 147 16.49 2.34 2.11
CA TRP A 147 16.79 2.02 0.72
C TRP A 147 16.17 3.03 -0.25
N LYS A 148 14.91 3.39 -0.01
CA LYS A 148 14.20 4.42 -0.79
C LYS A 148 14.95 5.75 -0.77
N LEU A 149 15.34 6.23 0.39
CA LEU A 149 16.09 7.48 0.54
C LEU A 149 17.43 7.43 -0.20
N GLN A 150 18.20 6.34 -0.08
CA GLN A 150 19.45 6.17 -0.81
C GLN A 150 19.26 6.23 -2.33
N ASN A 151 18.18 5.61 -2.85
CA ASN A 151 17.89 5.65 -4.27
C ASN A 151 17.47 7.05 -4.75
N LEU A 152 16.71 7.78 -3.95
CA LEU A 152 16.34 9.17 -4.24
C LEU A 152 17.57 10.08 -4.27
N GLU A 153 18.51 9.92 -3.34
CA GLU A 153 19.79 10.66 -3.34
C GLU A 153 20.60 10.41 -4.60
N LYS A 154 20.71 9.14 -5.02
CA LYS A 154 21.42 8.76 -6.26
C LYS A 154 20.79 9.41 -7.49
N LEU A 155 19.45 9.43 -7.55
CA LEU A 155 18.71 10.07 -8.65
C LEU A 155 18.94 11.58 -8.67
N LYS A 156 18.93 12.24 -7.52
CA LYS A 156 19.18 13.68 -7.39
C LYS A 156 20.61 14.03 -7.88
N LYS A 157 21.61 13.25 -7.48
CA LYS A 157 23.00 13.43 -7.95
C LYS A 157 23.12 13.28 -9.46
N LYS A 158 22.56 12.22 -10.05
CA LYS A 158 22.57 12.00 -11.51
C LYS A 158 21.85 13.11 -12.29
N SER A 159 20.81 13.69 -11.72
CA SER A 159 20.09 14.81 -12.32
C SER A 159 20.92 16.08 -12.28
N ALA A 160 21.64 16.35 -11.19
CA ALA A 160 22.56 17.48 -11.08
C ALA A 160 23.72 17.39 -12.07
N ASP A 161 24.32 16.20 -12.25
CA ASP A 161 25.44 15.97 -13.17
C ASP A 161 25.06 16.13 -14.65
N ARG A 162 23.77 16.01 -15.00
CA ARG A 162 23.26 16.21 -16.38
C ARG A 162 22.97 17.67 -16.71
N CYS A 163 22.91 18.54 -15.72
CA CYS A 163 22.65 19.97 -15.89
C CYS A 163 23.93 20.82 -15.94
N CYS A 164 25.09 20.19 -15.89
CA CYS A 164 26.40 20.83 -16.05
C CYS A 164 26.94 20.68 -17.46
#